data_ec4b640323b8f83c038208f5e63a8b45
#
_entry.id   ec4b640323b8f83c038208f5e63a8b45
#
_cell.length_a   1.000
_cell.length_b   1.000
_cell.length_c   1.000
_cell.angle_alpha   90.00
_cell.angle_beta   90.00
_cell.angle_gamma   90.00
#
_symmetry.space_group_name_H-M   'P 1'
#
loop_
_entity.id
_entity.type
_entity.pdbx_description
1 polymer ?
#
loop_
_entity_poly.entity_id
_entity_poly.type
_entity_poly.pdbx_seq_one_letter_code
_entity_poly.pdbx_strand_id
1 'polypeptide(L)'
;MKAWLKRYQMEIWYALCFLMLGWIDQRRGSAVGEVQMIFANLTGPVVVLLLFPSLKKEFFRWRGFFLWLGASAVLGTAACVIGDNYWRYTGQWYTVVLNIALIAGLLLYLVWNRRSLAEGKRLNRTCFFLVMLLLVLMTVSVHESFWPLWFLGLFGAFYLIGIPDGKERSFLLGMLWGFILWFFIQQTVAFGFRPYDYVRYRGMYSGETQNGLFYLTIFCAFLCLWLYLTEKKVSGWKRVLCFLLAGGCVSFIFLTGGRSALTGAFAAGAVGLIGYDILFRKSFRHWLVQGAALLACVVVLLPVVYGCVRYLPVILHHPIWFEGEYNPDTSVHSYDPWNSERYITFEQVIDNNVGRVLQMLGIDLNMAEGGVRLSTPLTLQARAAESTQPGSSPENPFMLEGTDTKSSISIRKTIYAYYASHLNWTGHTSQESGFYMTEKHFYGHAHNMFLQFAYDYGILAGAVFLIWNVYCLLRLLNRRDMTGLCCAVFLMAIFLFGFTEMTVVPGQITLVLLFILYYFGMQKKR
;
A
#
# COMPACT_ATOMS: atom_id res chain seq x y z
N MET A 1 -34.66 -7.48 -10.33
CA MET A 1 -33.24 -7.63 -10.62
C MET A 1 -32.72 -6.68 -11.70
N LYS A 2 -33.27 -6.65 -12.94
CA LYS A 2 -32.80 -5.75 -14.02
C LYS A 2 -32.76 -4.27 -13.66
N ALA A 3 -33.80 -3.72 -13.00
CA ALA A 3 -33.86 -2.31 -12.58
C ALA A 3 -32.80 -1.97 -11.52
N TRP A 4 -32.53 -2.88 -10.58
CA TRP A 4 -31.50 -2.73 -9.56
C TRP A 4 -30.10 -2.73 -10.20
N LEU A 5 -29.78 -3.67 -11.09
CA LEU A 5 -28.51 -3.74 -11.82
C LEU A 5 -28.27 -2.46 -12.63
N LYS A 6 -29.29 -1.94 -13.32
CA LYS A 6 -29.18 -0.68 -14.07
C LYS A 6 -28.89 0.51 -13.15
N ARG A 7 -29.46 0.52 -11.93
CA ARG A 7 -29.25 1.60 -10.95
C ARG A 7 -27.82 1.64 -10.42
N TYR A 8 -27.23 0.47 -10.13
CA TYR A 8 -25.90 0.33 -9.51
C TYR A 8 -24.81 -0.13 -10.51
N GLN A 9 -25.09 -0.04 -11.80
CA GLN A 9 -24.18 -0.52 -12.84
C GLN A 9 -22.77 0.04 -12.72
N MET A 10 -22.62 1.32 -12.39
CA MET A 10 -21.32 1.98 -12.27
C MET A 10 -20.56 1.54 -11.02
N GLU A 11 -21.25 1.44 -9.89
CA GLU A 11 -20.66 0.95 -8.65
C GLU A 11 -20.18 -0.49 -8.78
N ILE A 12 -20.97 -1.34 -9.43
CA ILE A 12 -20.61 -2.75 -9.71
C ILE A 12 -19.40 -2.81 -10.63
N TRP A 13 -19.37 -2.01 -11.72
CA TRP A 13 -18.24 -1.97 -12.63
C TRP A 13 -16.94 -1.61 -11.90
N TYR A 14 -16.95 -0.52 -11.14
CA TYR A 14 -15.78 -0.09 -10.38
C TYR A 14 -15.39 -1.10 -9.31
N ALA A 15 -16.37 -1.72 -8.62
CA ALA A 15 -16.08 -2.75 -7.62
C ALA A 15 -15.35 -3.96 -8.23
N LEU A 16 -15.78 -4.41 -9.41
CA LEU A 16 -15.10 -5.49 -10.14
C LEU A 16 -13.67 -5.10 -10.55
N CYS A 17 -13.47 -3.88 -11.04
CA CYS A 17 -12.12 -3.40 -11.38
C CYS A 17 -11.20 -3.36 -10.15
N PHE A 18 -11.67 -2.86 -9.01
CA PHE A 18 -10.86 -2.84 -7.78
C PHE A 18 -10.64 -4.23 -7.20
N LEU A 19 -11.60 -5.13 -7.32
CA LEU A 19 -11.42 -6.54 -6.98
C LEU A 19 -10.31 -7.18 -7.85
N MET A 20 -10.32 -6.91 -9.16
CA MET A 20 -9.26 -7.38 -10.06
C MET A 20 -7.89 -6.80 -9.70
N LEU A 21 -7.81 -5.49 -9.40
CA LEU A 21 -6.57 -4.85 -8.95
C LEU A 21 -6.05 -5.50 -7.66
N GLY A 22 -6.94 -5.75 -6.70
CA GLY A 22 -6.59 -6.42 -5.45
C GLY A 22 -6.06 -7.84 -5.68
N TRP A 23 -6.72 -8.61 -6.56
CA TRP A 23 -6.28 -9.94 -6.92
C TRP A 23 -4.91 -9.94 -7.60
N ILE A 24 -4.68 -9.02 -8.54
CA ILE A 24 -3.38 -8.84 -9.22
C ILE A 24 -2.29 -8.50 -8.21
N ASP A 25 -2.54 -7.55 -7.31
CA ASP A 25 -1.59 -7.15 -6.27
C ASP A 25 -1.21 -8.30 -5.34
N GLN A 26 -2.19 -9.10 -4.92
CA GLN A 26 -1.94 -10.28 -4.10
C GLN A 26 -1.09 -11.32 -4.85
N ARG A 27 -1.41 -11.61 -6.11
CA ARG A 27 -0.61 -12.55 -6.92
C ARG A 27 0.80 -12.05 -7.15
N ARG A 28 0.95 -10.76 -7.43
CA ARG A 28 2.27 -10.11 -7.53
C ARG A 28 3.04 -10.20 -6.20
N GLY A 29 2.38 -9.95 -5.08
CA GLY A 29 2.99 -10.02 -3.75
C GLY A 29 3.30 -11.44 -3.25
N SER A 30 2.73 -12.47 -3.91
CA SER A 30 2.97 -13.88 -3.57
C SER A 30 3.89 -14.58 -4.59
N ALA A 31 4.25 -13.90 -5.68
CA ALA A 31 5.09 -14.42 -6.74
C ALA A 31 6.49 -13.80 -6.67
N VAL A 32 7.45 -14.49 -7.25
CA VAL A 32 8.84 -14.03 -7.39
C VAL A 32 9.27 -14.03 -8.85
N GLY A 33 10.28 -13.23 -9.18
CA GLY A 33 10.88 -13.20 -10.50
C GLY A 33 9.91 -12.79 -11.61
N GLU A 34 9.92 -13.50 -12.72
CA GLU A 34 9.15 -13.19 -13.92
C GLU A 34 7.64 -13.17 -13.67
N VAL A 35 7.12 -14.10 -12.86
CA VAL A 35 5.70 -14.19 -12.53
C VAL A 35 5.23 -12.92 -11.82
N GLN A 36 6.03 -12.37 -10.92
CA GLN A 36 5.76 -11.09 -10.27
C GLN A 36 5.61 -9.95 -11.28
N MET A 37 6.49 -9.91 -12.28
CA MET A 37 6.47 -8.88 -13.33
C MET A 37 5.26 -9.00 -14.26
N ILE A 38 4.81 -10.23 -14.56
CA ILE A 38 3.57 -10.45 -15.33
C ILE A 38 2.38 -9.79 -14.63
N PHE A 39 2.20 -10.08 -13.34
CA PHE A 39 1.11 -9.49 -12.57
C PHE A 39 1.24 -7.97 -12.45
N ALA A 40 2.46 -7.43 -12.28
CA ALA A 40 2.68 -6.00 -12.29
C ALA A 40 2.18 -5.35 -13.58
N ASN A 41 2.49 -5.96 -14.73
CA ASN A 41 2.07 -5.44 -16.04
C ASN A 41 0.56 -5.53 -16.29
N LEU A 42 -0.17 -6.49 -15.69
CA LEU A 42 -1.62 -6.59 -15.80
C LEU A 42 -2.37 -5.44 -15.13
N THR A 43 -1.72 -4.67 -14.29
CA THR A 43 -2.31 -3.48 -13.64
C THR A 43 -2.73 -2.42 -14.66
N GLY A 44 -1.94 -2.23 -15.72
CA GLY A 44 -2.25 -1.26 -16.80
C GLY A 44 -3.61 -1.52 -17.47
N PRO A 45 -3.89 -2.74 -17.99
CA PRO A 45 -5.21 -3.11 -18.52
C PRO A 45 -6.38 -2.79 -17.59
N VAL A 46 -6.24 -3.07 -16.29
CA VAL A 46 -7.32 -2.80 -15.33
C VAL A 46 -7.52 -1.31 -15.09
N VAL A 47 -6.46 -0.49 -15.13
CA VAL A 47 -6.59 0.97 -15.10
C VAL A 47 -7.37 1.48 -16.31
N VAL A 48 -7.15 0.93 -17.50
CA VAL A 48 -7.96 1.26 -18.69
C VAL A 48 -9.41 0.87 -18.49
N LEU A 49 -9.71 -0.30 -17.95
CA LEU A 49 -11.07 -0.71 -17.61
C LEU A 49 -11.73 0.23 -16.59
N LEU A 50 -11.01 0.72 -15.59
CA LEU A 50 -11.50 1.75 -14.66
C LEU A 50 -11.94 3.02 -15.38
N LEU A 51 -11.23 3.42 -16.41
CA LEU A 51 -11.50 4.64 -17.19
C LEU A 51 -12.47 4.43 -18.34
N PHE A 52 -12.81 3.18 -18.68
CA PHE A 52 -13.68 2.84 -19.80
C PHE A 52 -14.98 3.66 -19.84
N PRO A 53 -15.69 3.89 -18.70
CA PRO A 53 -16.89 4.73 -18.70
C PRO A 53 -16.68 6.19 -19.09
N SER A 54 -15.42 6.68 -19.03
CA SER A 54 -15.04 8.04 -19.43
C SER A 54 -14.70 8.17 -20.90
N LEU A 55 -14.45 7.05 -21.59
CA LEU A 55 -14.03 7.06 -22.97
C LEU A 55 -15.23 7.28 -23.91
N LYS A 56 -15.08 8.15 -24.90
CA LYS A 56 -16.12 8.42 -25.87
C LYS A 56 -16.25 7.28 -26.87
N LYS A 57 -17.49 6.95 -27.25
CA LYS A 57 -17.79 5.87 -28.22
C LYS A 57 -17.12 6.07 -29.58
N GLU A 58 -16.92 7.34 -30.01
CA GLU A 58 -16.28 7.68 -31.28
C GLU A 58 -14.83 7.17 -31.36
N PHE A 59 -14.14 7.04 -30.20
CA PHE A 59 -12.79 6.48 -30.15
C PHE A 59 -12.72 5.03 -30.61
N PHE A 60 -13.79 4.25 -30.42
CA PHE A 60 -13.86 2.84 -30.80
C PHE A 60 -14.31 2.57 -32.23
N ARG A 61 -14.42 3.63 -33.10
CA ARG A 61 -14.66 3.47 -34.51
C ARG A 61 -13.41 3.01 -35.26
N TRP A 62 -13.59 2.45 -36.49
CA TRP A 62 -12.49 1.93 -37.31
C TRP A 62 -11.30 2.87 -37.47
N ARG A 63 -11.54 4.16 -37.69
CA ARG A 63 -10.46 5.17 -37.77
C ARG A 63 -9.62 5.26 -36.48
N GLY A 64 -10.28 5.26 -35.32
CA GLY A 64 -9.61 5.24 -34.03
C GLY A 64 -8.79 3.98 -33.81
N PHE A 65 -9.34 2.83 -34.24
CA PHE A 65 -8.64 1.55 -34.15
C PHE A 65 -7.35 1.51 -34.99
N PHE A 66 -7.42 1.95 -36.26
CA PHE A 66 -6.22 1.98 -37.11
C PHE A 66 -5.16 2.97 -36.62
N LEU A 67 -5.58 4.15 -36.13
CA LEU A 67 -4.65 5.10 -35.51
C LEU A 67 -4.00 4.52 -34.25
N TRP A 68 -4.77 3.85 -33.42
CA TRP A 68 -4.26 3.16 -32.23
C TRP A 68 -3.27 2.06 -32.60
N LEU A 69 -3.59 1.23 -33.59
CA LEU A 69 -2.71 0.18 -34.08
C LEU A 69 -1.39 0.76 -34.62
N GLY A 70 -1.46 1.83 -35.43
CA GLY A 70 -0.28 2.51 -35.94
C GLY A 70 0.59 3.12 -34.84
N ALA A 71 -0.02 3.83 -33.88
CA ALA A 71 0.73 4.39 -32.76
C ALA A 71 1.33 3.29 -31.85
N SER A 72 0.61 2.19 -31.65
CA SER A 72 1.11 1.02 -30.91
C SER A 72 2.31 0.40 -31.60
N ALA A 73 2.28 0.27 -32.93
CA ALA A 73 3.41 -0.24 -33.72
C ALA A 73 4.64 0.68 -33.61
N VAL A 74 4.45 2.00 -33.74
CA VAL A 74 5.54 2.98 -33.61
C VAL A 74 6.15 2.97 -32.21
N LEU A 75 5.32 3.03 -31.17
CA LEU A 75 5.81 3.01 -29.77
C LEU A 75 6.40 1.66 -29.40
N GLY A 76 5.83 0.56 -29.92
CA GLY A 76 6.36 -0.79 -29.75
C GLY A 76 7.75 -0.94 -30.34
N THR A 77 7.94 -0.45 -31.58
CA THR A 77 9.27 -0.45 -32.23
C THR A 77 10.25 0.42 -31.47
N ALA A 78 9.85 1.63 -31.06
CA ALA A 78 10.71 2.50 -30.25
C ALA A 78 11.10 1.84 -28.91
N ALA A 79 10.17 1.19 -28.23
CA ALA A 79 10.45 0.47 -26.99
C ALA A 79 11.40 -0.73 -27.20
N CYS A 80 11.26 -1.45 -28.32
CA CYS A 80 12.20 -2.54 -28.66
C CYS A 80 13.62 -2.03 -28.93
N VAL A 81 13.74 -0.85 -29.55
CA VAL A 81 15.06 -0.25 -29.87
C VAL A 81 15.73 0.34 -28.62
N ILE A 82 14.94 0.99 -27.75
CA ILE A 82 15.44 1.69 -26.56
C ILE A 82 15.55 0.76 -25.34
N GLY A 83 14.71 -0.27 -25.29
CA GLY A 83 14.43 -1.05 -24.08
C GLY A 83 15.02 -2.46 -24.04
N ASP A 84 16.19 -2.71 -24.63
CA ASP A 84 16.82 -4.04 -24.59
C ASP A 84 16.93 -4.59 -23.15
N ASN A 85 17.20 -3.73 -22.18
CA ASN A 85 17.25 -4.09 -20.76
C ASN A 85 15.88 -4.49 -20.19
N TYR A 86 14.78 -3.83 -20.60
CA TYR A 86 13.45 -4.15 -20.11
C TYR A 86 12.98 -5.55 -20.54
N TRP A 87 13.28 -5.96 -21.77
CA TRP A 87 12.97 -7.29 -22.28
C TRP A 87 13.71 -8.40 -21.53
N ARG A 88 14.96 -8.16 -21.17
CA ARG A 88 15.78 -9.12 -20.39
C ARG A 88 15.19 -9.36 -19.01
N TYR A 89 14.62 -8.33 -18.37
CA TYR A 89 14.04 -8.45 -17.03
C TYR A 89 12.62 -9.03 -17.02
N THR A 90 11.84 -8.81 -18.06
CA THR A 90 10.42 -9.21 -18.05
C THR A 90 10.17 -10.57 -18.67
N GLY A 91 11.06 -11.07 -19.53
CA GLY A 91 10.91 -12.35 -20.23
C GLY A 91 9.61 -12.52 -21.03
N GLN A 92 8.70 -11.55 -20.94
CA GLN A 92 7.28 -11.66 -21.29
C GLN A 92 6.88 -10.52 -22.24
N TRP A 93 7.39 -10.61 -23.47
CA TRP A 93 7.17 -9.60 -24.52
C TRP A 93 5.70 -9.23 -24.74
N TYR A 94 4.76 -10.16 -24.58
CA TYR A 94 3.33 -9.90 -24.78
C TYR A 94 2.73 -8.93 -23.75
N THR A 95 3.18 -8.94 -22.49
CA THR A 95 2.71 -8.01 -21.46
C THR A 95 3.23 -6.60 -21.71
N VAL A 96 4.45 -6.49 -22.23
CA VAL A 96 5.04 -5.22 -22.62
C VAL A 96 4.30 -4.65 -23.85
N VAL A 97 4.07 -5.47 -24.88
CA VAL A 97 3.27 -5.07 -26.05
C VAL A 97 1.88 -4.61 -25.66
N LEU A 98 1.22 -5.33 -24.74
CA LEU A 98 -0.10 -4.94 -24.23
C LEU A 98 -0.06 -3.57 -23.56
N ASN A 99 0.90 -3.31 -22.65
CA ASN A 99 1.03 -2.02 -21.99
C ASN A 99 1.35 -0.89 -22.98
N ILE A 100 2.25 -1.12 -23.94
CA ILE A 100 2.55 -0.14 -24.98
C ILE A 100 1.31 0.16 -25.82
N ALA A 101 0.54 -0.84 -26.21
CA ALA A 101 -0.70 -0.68 -26.95
C ALA A 101 -1.72 0.16 -26.16
N LEU A 102 -1.85 -0.09 -24.86
CA LEU A 102 -2.75 0.66 -23.99
C LEU A 102 -2.28 2.11 -23.81
N ILE A 103 -0.99 2.34 -23.61
CA ILE A 103 -0.43 3.69 -23.51
C ILE A 103 -0.65 4.45 -24.83
N ALA A 104 -0.38 3.82 -25.96
CA ALA A 104 -0.63 4.41 -27.27
C ALA A 104 -2.12 4.78 -27.46
N GLY A 105 -3.03 3.89 -27.05
CA GLY A 105 -4.47 4.15 -27.08
C GLY A 105 -4.87 5.33 -26.21
N LEU A 106 -4.33 5.42 -24.99
CA LEU A 106 -4.58 6.55 -24.10
C LEU A 106 -4.04 7.87 -24.67
N LEU A 107 -2.82 7.87 -25.20
CA LEU A 107 -2.23 9.07 -25.82
C LEU A 107 -3.03 9.55 -27.02
N LEU A 108 -3.46 8.64 -27.90
CA LEU A 108 -4.32 8.96 -29.03
C LEU A 108 -5.67 9.54 -28.58
N TYR A 109 -6.27 8.93 -27.55
CA TYR A 109 -7.49 9.47 -26.97
C TYR A 109 -7.31 10.89 -26.46
N LEU A 110 -6.21 11.18 -25.77
CA LEU A 110 -5.87 12.51 -25.25
C LEU A 110 -5.70 13.52 -26.39
N VAL A 111 -4.95 13.15 -27.43
CA VAL A 111 -4.72 14.02 -28.60
C VAL A 111 -6.04 14.31 -29.34
N TRP A 112 -6.84 13.27 -29.55
CA TRP A 112 -8.13 13.40 -30.27
C TRP A 112 -9.15 14.25 -29.52
N ASN A 113 -9.18 14.13 -28.21
CA ASN A 113 -10.14 14.85 -27.36
C ASN A 113 -9.56 16.08 -26.68
N ARG A 114 -8.36 16.54 -27.07
CA ARG A 114 -7.64 17.65 -26.42
C ARG A 114 -8.47 18.91 -26.15
N ARG A 115 -9.30 19.34 -27.11
CA ARG A 115 -10.18 20.50 -26.97
C ARG A 115 -11.26 20.28 -25.90
N SER A 116 -11.97 19.18 -25.99
CA SER A 116 -13.01 18.81 -25.02
C SER A 116 -12.47 18.61 -23.59
N LEU A 117 -11.24 18.09 -23.47
CA LEU A 117 -10.57 17.94 -22.16
C LEU A 117 -10.13 19.29 -21.60
N ALA A 118 -9.62 20.19 -22.44
CA ALA A 118 -9.21 21.52 -22.01
C ALA A 118 -10.39 22.40 -21.54
N GLU A 119 -11.54 22.28 -22.20
CA GLU A 119 -12.75 23.02 -21.86
C GLU A 119 -13.46 22.49 -20.61
N GLY A 120 -13.41 21.19 -20.37
CA GLY A 120 -14.15 20.52 -19.29
C GLY A 120 -13.47 20.48 -17.94
N LYS A 121 -12.15 20.53 -17.88
CA LYS A 121 -11.39 20.30 -16.62
C LYS A 121 -10.52 21.49 -16.26
N ARG A 122 -10.86 22.17 -15.17
CA ARG A 122 -9.98 23.18 -14.59
C ARG A 122 -8.87 22.47 -13.81
N LEU A 123 -7.73 22.27 -14.48
CA LEU A 123 -6.51 21.73 -13.90
C LEU A 123 -6.00 22.62 -12.76
N ASN A 124 -5.66 22.01 -11.62
CA ASN A 124 -4.92 22.73 -10.60
C ASN A 124 -3.47 22.93 -11.09
N ARG A 125 -3.12 24.16 -11.42
CA ARG A 125 -1.81 24.51 -12.00
C ARG A 125 -0.65 24.09 -11.10
N THR A 126 -0.78 24.24 -9.79
CA THR A 126 0.26 23.86 -8.83
C THR A 126 0.53 22.35 -8.86
N CYS A 127 -0.52 21.55 -8.82
CA CYS A 127 -0.36 20.08 -8.92
C CYS A 127 0.24 19.67 -10.26
N PHE A 128 -0.25 20.24 -11.36
CA PHE A 128 0.32 19.98 -12.68
C PHE A 128 1.81 20.29 -12.72
N PHE A 129 2.21 21.45 -12.18
CA PHE A 129 3.61 21.85 -12.11
C PHE A 129 4.44 20.86 -11.26
N LEU A 130 3.95 20.47 -10.07
CA LEU A 130 4.67 19.51 -9.20
C LEU A 130 4.86 18.15 -9.88
N VAL A 131 3.84 17.65 -10.57
CA VAL A 131 3.94 16.37 -11.30
C VAL A 131 4.91 16.49 -12.48
N MET A 132 4.82 17.55 -13.26
CA MET A 132 5.73 17.76 -14.40
C MET A 132 7.17 17.93 -13.90
N LEU A 133 7.39 18.69 -12.84
CA LEU A 133 8.70 18.81 -12.22
C LEU A 133 9.23 17.45 -11.75
N LEU A 134 8.40 16.68 -11.05
CA LEU A 134 8.80 15.33 -10.60
C LEU A 134 9.16 14.43 -11.78
N LEU A 135 8.34 14.40 -12.84
CA LEU A 135 8.60 13.61 -14.04
C LEU A 135 9.91 14.02 -14.73
N VAL A 136 10.16 15.33 -14.85
CA VAL A 136 11.43 15.84 -15.40
C VAL A 136 12.60 15.38 -14.54
N LEU A 137 12.54 15.56 -13.22
CA LEU A 137 13.59 15.13 -12.30
C LEU A 137 13.87 13.63 -12.38
N MET A 138 12.80 12.80 -12.42
CA MET A 138 12.94 11.35 -12.58
C MET A 138 13.56 10.97 -13.94
N THR A 139 13.28 11.72 -15.00
CA THR A 139 13.76 11.41 -16.35
C THR A 139 15.21 11.85 -16.55
N VAL A 140 15.64 12.94 -15.91
CA VAL A 140 17.02 13.46 -16.04
C VAL A 140 17.96 12.87 -14.99
N SER A 141 17.45 12.09 -14.04
CA SER A 141 18.27 11.38 -13.06
C SER A 141 19.14 10.32 -13.74
N VAL A 142 20.21 9.92 -13.07
CA VAL A 142 21.06 8.81 -13.53
C VAL A 142 20.42 7.43 -13.27
N HIS A 143 19.27 7.39 -12.62
CA HIS A 143 18.55 6.16 -12.30
C HIS A 143 17.81 5.62 -13.52
N GLU A 144 18.37 4.58 -14.12
CA GLU A 144 17.79 3.91 -15.28
C GLU A 144 16.58 3.06 -14.85
N SER A 145 15.37 3.62 -14.98
CA SER A 145 14.15 2.90 -14.67
C SER A 145 12.96 3.33 -15.53
N PHE A 146 11.97 2.46 -15.64
CA PHE A 146 10.70 2.73 -16.33
C PHE A 146 9.63 3.39 -15.42
N TRP A 147 9.94 3.72 -14.19
CA TRP A 147 9.00 4.36 -13.28
C TRP A 147 8.45 5.69 -13.80
N PRO A 148 9.25 6.57 -14.44
CA PRO A 148 8.70 7.79 -15.03
C PRO A 148 7.57 7.53 -16.03
N LEU A 149 7.64 6.46 -16.81
CA LEU A 149 6.58 6.09 -17.76
C LEU A 149 5.30 5.62 -17.04
N TRP A 150 5.43 4.87 -15.95
CA TRP A 150 4.29 4.50 -15.11
C TRP A 150 3.61 5.74 -14.49
N PHE A 151 4.40 6.66 -13.95
CA PHE A 151 3.89 7.92 -13.40
C PHE A 151 3.20 8.77 -14.47
N LEU A 152 3.81 8.91 -15.65
CA LEU A 152 3.23 9.62 -16.78
C LEU A 152 1.92 8.96 -17.25
N GLY A 153 1.92 7.63 -17.38
CA GLY A 153 0.73 6.86 -17.79
C GLY A 153 -0.43 7.00 -16.81
N LEU A 154 -0.18 6.83 -15.52
CA LEU A 154 -1.20 6.98 -14.48
C LEU A 154 -1.66 8.44 -14.35
N PHE A 155 -0.75 9.41 -14.44
CA PHE A 155 -1.10 10.82 -14.48
C PHE A 155 -1.99 11.15 -15.67
N GLY A 156 -1.60 10.72 -16.88
CA GLY A 156 -2.42 10.90 -18.09
C GLY A 156 -3.79 10.24 -17.94
N ALA A 157 -3.83 9.02 -17.45
CA ALA A 157 -5.06 8.27 -17.25
C ALA A 157 -6.02 8.99 -16.27
N PHE A 158 -5.60 9.24 -15.04
CA PHE A 158 -6.50 9.79 -14.02
C PHE A 158 -6.67 11.30 -14.10
N TYR A 159 -5.66 12.04 -14.49
CA TYR A 159 -5.70 13.49 -14.47
C TYR A 159 -6.30 14.10 -15.75
N LEU A 160 -5.95 13.56 -16.90
CA LEU A 160 -6.42 14.08 -18.19
C LEU A 160 -7.76 13.46 -18.61
N ILE A 161 -7.93 12.13 -18.48
CA ILE A 161 -9.18 11.45 -18.79
C ILE A 161 -10.12 11.54 -17.59
N GLY A 162 -9.68 10.97 -16.46
CA GLY A 162 -10.38 11.03 -15.17
C GLY A 162 -11.70 10.27 -15.13
N ILE A 163 -12.43 10.47 -14.06
CA ILE A 163 -13.74 9.87 -13.79
C ILE A 163 -14.82 10.76 -14.45
N PRO A 164 -15.91 10.18 -15.00
CA PRO A 164 -17.00 10.94 -15.57
C PRO A 164 -17.62 11.90 -14.56
N ASP A 165 -17.97 13.11 -14.99
CA ASP A 165 -18.58 14.14 -14.14
C ASP A 165 -19.85 13.61 -13.46
N GLY A 166 -19.97 13.87 -12.16
CA GLY A 166 -21.09 13.42 -11.33
C GLY A 166 -21.07 11.94 -10.99
N LYS A 167 -20.02 11.19 -11.36
CA LYS A 167 -19.85 9.76 -11.03
C LYS A 167 -18.80 9.51 -9.95
N GLU A 168 -18.22 10.55 -9.37
CA GLU A 168 -17.17 10.46 -8.34
C GLU A 168 -17.64 9.63 -7.12
N ARG A 169 -18.91 9.83 -6.76
CA ARG A 169 -19.54 9.07 -5.66
C ARG A 169 -19.66 7.58 -6.00
N SER A 170 -20.16 7.24 -7.20
CA SER A 170 -20.28 5.86 -7.65
C SER A 170 -18.90 5.19 -7.76
N PHE A 171 -17.88 5.95 -8.19
CA PHE A 171 -16.50 5.48 -8.22
C PHE A 171 -15.99 5.16 -6.82
N LEU A 172 -16.15 6.09 -5.86
CA LEU A 172 -15.73 5.89 -4.48
C LEU A 172 -16.43 4.67 -3.86
N LEU A 173 -17.75 4.56 -4.00
CA LEU A 173 -18.49 3.41 -3.47
C LEU A 173 -18.05 2.10 -4.13
N GLY A 174 -17.83 2.11 -5.44
CA GLY A 174 -17.30 0.94 -6.16
C GLY A 174 -15.90 0.55 -5.65
N MET A 175 -15.02 1.53 -5.42
CA MET A 175 -13.70 1.30 -4.81
C MET A 175 -13.83 0.63 -3.42
N LEU A 176 -14.67 1.17 -2.54
CA LEU A 176 -14.87 0.61 -1.20
C LEU A 176 -15.40 -0.82 -1.27
N TRP A 177 -16.42 -1.07 -2.08
CA TRP A 177 -16.98 -2.41 -2.27
C TRP A 177 -16.00 -3.38 -2.92
N GLY A 178 -15.19 -2.93 -3.87
CA GLY A 178 -14.15 -3.76 -4.49
C GLY A 178 -13.13 -4.25 -3.47
N PHE A 179 -12.64 -3.38 -2.60
CA PHE A 179 -11.74 -3.74 -1.50
C PHE A 179 -12.40 -4.67 -0.49
N ILE A 180 -13.65 -4.43 -0.12
CA ILE A 180 -14.40 -5.28 0.80
C ILE A 180 -14.62 -6.68 0.21
N LEU A 181 -14.99 -6.79 -1.05
CA LEU A 181 -15.13 -8.07 -1.73
C LEU A 181 -13.79 -8.81 -1.80
N TRP A 182 -12.71 -8.10 -2.12
CA TRP A 182 -11.37 -8.67 -2.11
C TRP A 182 -10.99 -9.20 -0.73
N PHE A 183 -11.27 -8.45 0.35
CA PHE A 183 -11.06 -8.90 1.72
C PHE A 183 -11.79 -10.22 2.01
N PHE A 184 -13.09 -10.30 1.73
CA PHE A 184 -13.85 -11.51 2.02
C PHE A 184 -13.33 -12.73 1.25
N ILE A 185 -12.97 -12.57 -0.04
CA ILE A 185 -12.39 -13.66 -0.82
C ILE A 185 -11.05 -14.09 -0.23
N GLN A 186 -10.13 -13.16 0.00
CA GLN A 186 -8.81 -13.47 0.55
C GLN A 186 -8.90 -14.10 1.93
N GLN A 187 -9.74 -13.55 2.80
CA GLN A 187 -9.86 -14.03 4.17
C GLN A 187 -10.53 -15.40 4.26
N THR A 188 -11.51 -15.68 3.40
CA THR A 188 -12.13 -17.00 3.31
C THR A 188 -11.09 -18.05 2.91
N VAL A 189 -10.28 -17.76 1.90
CA VAL A 189 -9.20 -18.66 1.49
C VAL A 189 -8.15 -18.80 2.60
N ALA A 190 -7.75 -17.70 3.23
CA ALA A 190 -6.77 -17.74 4.32
C ALA A 190 -7.26 -18.55 5.53
N PHE A 191 -8.53 -18.42 5.90
CA PHE A 191 -9.12 -19.24 6.98
C PHE A 191 -9.19 -20.73 6.65
N GLY A 192 -9.30 -21.07 5.36
CA GLY A 192 -9.28 -22.47 4.94
C GLY A 192 -7.87 -23.08 4.88
N PHE A 193 -6.84 -22.27 4.56
CA PHE A 193 -5.57 -22.83 4.11
C PHE A 193 -4.32 -22.24 4.77
N ARG A 194 -4.37 -21.04 5.38
CA ARG A 194 -3.17 -20.35 5.90
C ARG A 194 -3.12 -20.34 7.41
N PRO A 195 -2.37 -21.24 8.05
CA PRO A 195 -2.23 -21.29 9.51
C PRO A 195 -1.37 -20.13 10.03
N TYR A 196 -1.52 -19.82 11.32
CA TYR A 196 -0.63 -18.90 12.02
C TYR A 196 0.52 -19.67 12.65
N ASP A 197 1.50 -20.02 11.84
CA ASP A 197 2.64 -20.89 12.16
C ASP A 197 3.97 -20.14 12.30
N TYR A 198 3.96 -18.83 12.22
CA TYR A 198 5.15 -18.01 12.32
C TYR A 198 4.89 -16.79 13.20
N VAL A 199 5.96 -16.13 13.67
CA VAL A 199 5.89 -14.96 14.58
C VAL A 199 4.96 -13.85 14.08
N ARG A 200 4.76 -13.75 12.76
CA ARG A 200 3.92 -12.76 12.11
C ARG A 200 2.99 -13.40 11.10
N TYR A 201 1.71 -13.05 11.15
CA TYR A 201 0.72 -13.57 10.23
C TYR A 201 0.90 -12.98 8.82
N ARG A 202 1.13 -13.84 7.85
CA ARG A 202 1.35 -13.48 6.43
C ARG A 202 0.09 -13.60 5.57
N GLY A 203 -0.93 -14.32 6.01
CA GLY A 203 -2.15 -14.54 5.25
C GLY A 203 -1.86 -15.15 3.87
N MET A 204 -2.40 -14.57 2.83
CA MET A 204 -2.19 -15.00 1.43
C MET A 204 -1.01 -14.28 0.73
N TYR A 205 -0.21 -13.51 1.46
CA TYR A 205 0.99 -12.84 0.93
C TYR A 205 2.27 -13.58 1.35
N SER A 206 3.32 -13.42 0.57
CA SER A 206 4.64 -13.94 0.91
C SER A 206 5.32 -13.16 2.05
N GLY A 207 4.93 -11.89 2.26
CA GLY A 207 5.48 -11.01 3.27
C GLY A 207 4.43 -10.44 4.22
N GLU A 208 4.77 -10.38 5.50
CA GLU A 208 3.93 -9.80 6.55
C GLU A 208 3.66 -8.31 6.36
N THR A 209 4.62 -7.56 5.81
CA THR A 209 4.47 -6.13 5.51
C THR A 209 3.41 -5.87 4.46
N GLN A 210 3.38 -6.70 3.41
CA GLN A 210 2.37 -6.62 2.36
C GLN A 210 0.98 -6.98 2.91
N ASN A 211 0.92 -8.00 3.76
CA ASN A 211 -0.31 -8.38 4.44
C ASN A 211 -0.81 -7.28 5.39
N GLY A 212 0.10 -6.61 6.10
CA GLY A 212 -0.21 -5.44 6.92
C GLY A 212 -0.80 -4.28 6.09
N LEU A 213 -0.24 -3.99 4.93
CA LEU A 213 -0.75 -2.97 4.00
C LEU A 213 -2.12 -3.35 3.43
N PHE A 214 -2.34 -4.63 3.13
CA PHE A 214 -3.65 -5.14 2.73
C PHE A 214 -4.71 -4.85 3.80
N TYR A 215 -4.51 -5.27 5.06
CA TYR A 215 -5.48 -5.00 6.12
C TYR A 215 -5.65 -3.51 6.43
N LEU A 216 -4.60 -2.72 6.30
CA LEU A 216 -4.68 -1.26 6.41
C LEU A 216 -5.60 -0.65 5.33
N THR A 217 -5.48 -1.10 4.08
CA THR A 217 -6.34 -0.68 2.98
C THR A 217 -7.79 -1.07 3.24
N ILE A 218 -8.02 -2.28 3.72
CA ILE A 218 -9.36 -2.78 4.07
C ILE A 218 -9.95 -2.04 5.28
N PHE A 219 -9.13 -1.75 6.30
CA PHE A 219 -9.53 -0.90 7.43
C PHE A 219 -10.06 0.46 6.93
N CYS A 220 -9.30 1.13 6.05
CA CYS A 220 -9.73 2.38 5.45
C CYS A 220 -11.06 2.22 4.70
N ALA A 221 -11.25 1.12 3.96
CA ALA A 221 -12.49 0.86 3.23
C ALA A 221 -13.69 0.70 4.17
N PHE A 222 -13.60 -0.09 5.22
CA PHE A 222 -14.69 -0.26 6.20
C PHE A 222 -14.94 1.01 7.01
N LEU A 223 -13.89 1.72 7.41
CA LEU A 223 -14.02 3.01 8.11
C LEU A 223 -14.76 4.03 7.23
N CYS A 224 -14.34 4.21 5.98
CA CYS A 224 -15.00 5.12 5.04
C CYS A 224 -16.44 4.71 4.75
N LEU A 225 -16.72 3.41 4.59
CA LEU A 225 -18.08 2.92 4.41
C LEU A 225 -18.94 3.17 5.65
N TRP A 226 -18.40 2.94 6.85
CA TRP A 226 -19.09 3.25 8.10
C TRP A 226 -19.42 4.74 8.23
N LEU A 227 -18.46 5.63 7.95
CA LEU A 227 -18.66 7.09 7.94
C LEU A 227 -19.77 7.49 6.95
N TYR A 228 -19.72 6.92 5.74
CA TYR A 228 -20.72 7.15 4.71
C TYR A 228 -22.13 6.67 5.11
N LEU A 229 -22.25 5.46 5.68
CA LEU A 229 -23.52 4.93 6.18
C LEU A 229 -24.08 5.75 7.36
N THR A 230 -23.18 6.31 8.17
CA THR A 230 -23.54 7.19 9.30
C THR A 230 -24.07 8.53 8.78
N GLU A 231 -23.43 9.14 7.79
CA GLU A 231 -23.92 10.35 7.11
C GLU A 231 -25.32 10.13 6.50
N LYS A 232 -25.55 9.00 5.84
CA LYS A 232 -26.83 8.68 5.19
C LYS A 232 -27.89 8.14 6.16
N LYS A 233 -27.59 8.05 7.46
CA LYS A 233 -28.51 7.51 8.48
C LYS A 233 -29.10 6.14 8.13
N VAL A 234 -28.28 5.29 7.47
CA VAL A 234 -28.69 3.93 7.11
C VAL A 234 -28.88 3.09 8.37
N SER A 235 -29.59 1.97 8.25
CA SER A 235 -29.92 1.01 9.32
C SER A 235 -28.77 0.78 10.32
N GLY A 236 -29.08 0.83 11.62
CA GLY A 236 -28.11 0.74 12.71
C GLY A 236 -27.21 -0.48 12.63
N TRP A 237 -27.78 -1.67 12.32
CA TRP A 237 -27.02 -2.90 12.26
C TRP A 237 -25.92 -2.91 11.18
N LYS A 238 -26.17 -2.28 10.02
CA LYS A 238 -25.15 -2.17 8.94
C LYS A 238 -23.99 -1.30 9.36
N ARG A 239 -24.25 -0.21 10.10
CA ARG A 239 -23.21 0.65 10.66
C ARG A 239 -22.38 -0.09 11.70
N VAL A 240 -23.04 -0.81 12.62
CA VAL A 240 -22.36 -1.62 13.64
C VAL A 240 -21.48 -2.68 12.97
N LEU A 241 -22.01 -3.40 11.98
CA LEU A 241 -21.23 -4.41 11.25
C LEU A 241 -19.97 -3.83 10.59
N CYS A 242 -20.09 -2.71 9.87
CA CYS A 242 -18.93 -2.06 9.26
C CYS A 242 -17.90 -1.60 10.30
N PHE A 243 -18.37 -1.13 11.45
CA PHE A 243 -17.50 -0.72 12.54
C PHE A 243 -16.75 -1.91 13.18
N LEU A 244 -17.45 -3.01 13.42
CA LEU A 244 -16.85 -4.25 13.91
C LEU A 244 -15.82 -4.81 12.91
N LEU A 245 -16.13 -4.80 11.61
CA LEU A 245 -15.19 -5.24 10.58
C LEU A 245 -13.97 -4.32 10.48
N ALA A 246 -14.13 -3.02 10.67
CA ALA A 246 -12.99 -2.09 10.77
C ALA A 246 -12.10 -2.44 11.98
N GLY A 247 -12.68 -2.68 13.16
CA GLY A 247 -11.95 -3.15 14.35
C GLY A 247 -11.26 -4.49 14.11
N GLY A 248 -11.93 -5.44 13.45
CA GLY A 248 -11.35 -6.73 13.06
C GLY A 248 -10.13 -6.58 12.14
N CYS A 249 -10.17 -5.65 11.20
CA CYS A 249 -9.00 -5.37 10.34
C CYS A 249 -7.80 -4.85 11.15
N VAL A 250 -8.03 -4.02 12.17
CA VAL A 250 -6.94 -3.59 13.07
C VAL A 250 -6.40 -4.78 13.87
N SER A 251 -7.28 -5.71 14.32
CA SER A 251 -6.85 -6.95 14.96
C SER A 251 -5.97 -7.80 14.04
N PHE A 252 -6.32 -7.93 12.76
CA PHE A 252 -5.44 -8.57 11.77
C PHE A 252 -4.10 -7.86 11.61
N ILE A 253 -4.08 -6.51 11.60
CA ILE A 253 -2.83 -5.74 11.56
C ILE A 253 -1.93 -6.09 12.76
N PHE A 254 -2.50 -6.22 13.95
CA PHE A 254 -1.75 -6.70 15.13
C PHE A 254 -1.12 -8.07 14.88
N LEU A 255 -1.85 -9.03 14.32
CA LEU A 255 -1.31 -10.37 14.03
C LEU A 255 -0.18 -10.35 12.99
N THR A 256 -0.15 -9.38 12.08
CA THR A 256 0.97 -9.23 11.15
C THR A 256 2.24 -8.68 11.81
N GLY A 257 2.15 -8.14 13.02
CA GLY A 257 3.25 -7.44 13.69
C GLY A 257 3.74 -6.19 12.93
N GLY A 258 2.93 -5.69 11.97
CA GLY A 258 3.26 -4.57 11.08
C GLY A 258 3.08 -3.21 11.77
N ARG A 259 4.12 -2.70 12.44
CA ARG A 259 4.08 -1.38 13.13
C ARG A 259 3.70 -0.25 12.19
N SER A 260 4.19 -0.28 10.95
CA SER A 260 3.87 0.68 9.89
C SER A 260 2.38 0.71 9.57
N ALA A 261 1.76 -0.48 9.45
CA ALA A 261 0.34 -0.62 9.20
C ALA A 261 -0.49 -0.12 10.40
N LEU A 262 -0.03 -0.41 11.62
CA LEU A 262 -0.70 0.05 12.84
C LEU A 262 -0.66 1.58 12.96
N THR A 263 0.50 2.21 12.71
CA THR A 263 0.64 3.66 12.68
C THR A 263 -0.23 4.29 11.60
N GLY A 264 -0.27 3.68 10.40
CA GLY A 264 -1.14 4.09 9.31
C GLY A 264 -2.63 3.99 9.68
N ALA A 265 -3.05 2.90 10.35
CA ALA A 265 -4.42 2.70 10.80
C ALA A 265 -4.83 3.72 11.87
N PHE A 266 -3.96 4.01 12.82
CA PHE A 266 -4.20 5.02 13.85
C PHE A 266 -4.41 6.41 13.22
N ALA A 267 -3.53 6.82 12.32
CA ALA A 267 -3.62 8.13 11.68
C ALA A 267 -4.83 8.23 10.73
N ALA A 268 -5.10 7.18 9.95
CA ALA A 268 -6.29 7.12 9.11
C ALA A 268 -7.58 7.17 9.94
N GLY A 269 -7.62 6.46 11.07
CA GLY A 269 -8.70 6.52 12.04
C GLY A 269 -8.90 7.92 12.61
N ALA A 270 -7.81 8.57 13.05
CA ALA A 270 -7.85 9.94 13.55
C ALA A 270 -8.36 10.93 12.50
N VAL A 271 -7.82 10.89 11.27
CA VAL A 271 -8.28 11.74 10.15
C VAL A 271 -9.75 11.47 9.84
N GLY A 272 -10.18 10.21 9.80
CA GLY A 272 -11.57 9.84 9.53
C GLY A 272 -12.54 10.35 10.59
N LEU A 273 -12.27 10.09 11.86
CA LEU A 273 -13.16 10.45 12.97
C LEU A 273 -13.16 11.96 13.22
N ILE A 274 -12.00 12.60 13.32
CA ILE A 274 -11.89 14.05 13.55
C ILE A 274 -12.42 14.82 12.34
N GLY A 275 -12.04 14.40 11.12
CA GLY A 275 -12.51 15.01 9.88
C GLY A 275 -14.03 14.91 9.71
N TYR A 276 -14.63 13.78 10.12
CA TYR A 276 -16.09 13.62 10.12
C TYR A 276 -16.75 14.60 11.09
N ASP A 277 -16.22 14.74 12.31
CA ASP A 277 -16.78 15.65 13.31
C ASP A 277 -16.68 17.11 12.88
N ILE A 278 -15.56 17.50 12.28
CA ILE A 278 -15.39 18.84 11.69
C ILE A 278 -16.38 19.06 10.54
N LEU A 279 -16.53 18.08 9.64
CA LEU A 279 -17.39 18.17 8.46
C LEU A 279 -18.86 18.33 8.84
N PHE A 280 -19.32 17.58 9.85
CA PHE A 280 -20.72 17.57 10.31
C PHE A 280 -20.97 18.36 11.60
N ARG A 281 -19.99 19.18 12.02
CA ARG A 281 -20.06 20.04 13.22
C ARG A 281 -20.49 19.27 14.48
N LYS A 282 -19.90 18.09 14.68
CA LYS A 282 -20.12 17.28 15.88
C LYS A 282 -19.28 17.79 17.05
N SER A 283 -19.64 17.37 18.27
CA SER A 283 -18.89 17.69 19.47
C SER A 283 -17.52 16.98 19.48
N PHE A 284 -16.50 17.64 20.01
CA PHE A 284 -15.17 17.05 20.24
C PHE A 284 -15.21 15.71 20.99
N ARG A 285 -16.18 15.52 21.90
CA ARG A 285 -16.36 14.25 22.63
C ARG A 285 -16.78 13.10 21.73
N HIS A 286 -17.38 13.39 20.57
CA HIS A 286 -17.90 12.35 19.67
C HIS A 286 -16.77 11.48 19.11
N TRP A 287 -15.70 12.07 18.57
CA TRP A 287 -14.59 11.30 18.03
C TRP A 287 -13.81 10.53 19.10
N LEU A 288 -13.69 11.07 20.34
CA LEU A 288 -13.09 10.36 21.47
C LEU A 288 -13.88 9.10 21.82
N VAL A 289 -15.21 9.22 21.90
CA VAL A 289 -16.08 8.07 22.18
C VAL A 289 -16.00 7.04 21.06
N GLN A 290 -16.00 7.46 19.79
CA GLN A 290 -15.87 6.55 18.67
C GLN A 290 -14.47 5.91 18.60
N GLY A 291 -13.42 6.65 18.90
CA GLY A 291 -12.05 6.14 19.00
C GLY A 291 -11.90 5.11 20.12
N ALA A 292 -12.43 5.41 21.31
CA ALA A 292 -12.45 4.47 22.43
C ALA A 292 -13.28 3.21 22.12
N ALA A 293 -14.43 3.37 21.47
CA ALA A 293 -15.25 2.26 21.02
C ALA A 293 -14.52 1.38 19.99
N LEU A 294 -13.78 2.00 19.04
CA LEU A 294 -12.98 1.25 18.07
C LEU A 294 -11.86 0.47 18.76
N LEU A 295 -11.16 1.09 19.71
CA LEU A 295 -10.14 0.42 20.50
C LEU A 295 -10.72 -0.76 21.31
N ALA A 296 -11.84 -0.57 21.98
CA ALA A 296 -12.54 -1.65 22.70
C ALA A 296 -12.94 -2.77 21.74
N CYS A 297 -13.43 -2.43 20.55
CA CYS A 297 -13.75 -3.39 19.51
C CYS A 297 -12.53 -4.21 19.09
N VAL A 298 -11.35 -3.58 18.92
CA VAL A 298 -10.09 -4.27 18.60
C VAL A 298 -9.71 -5.25 19.72
N VAL A 299 -9.76 -4.82 20.97
CA VAL A 299 -9.43 -5.67 22.13
C VAL A 299 -10.33 -6.91 22.20
N VAL A 300 -11.65 -6.74 21.97
CA VAL A 300 -12.62 -7.86 21.99
C VAL A 300 -12.45 -8.78 20.79
N LEU A 301 -12.16 -8.24 19.61
CA LEU A 301 -12.04 -9.03 18.38
C LEU A 301 -10.66 -9.70 18.22
N LEU A 302 -9.61 -9.21 18.85
CA LEU A 302 -8.26 -9.76 18.72
C LEU A 302 -8.19 -11.27 19.03
N PRO A 303 -8.70 -11.77 20.17
CA PRO A 303 -8.71 -13.21 20.46
C PRO A 303 -9.58 -14.00 19.48
N VAL A 304 -10.69 -13.43 19.00
CA VAL A 304 -11.58 -14.09 18.02
C VAL A 304 -10.86 -14.24 16.68
N VAL A 305 -10.25 -13.14 16.18
CA VAL A 305 -9.50 -13.16 14.92
C VAL A 305 -8.30 -14.09 15.02
N TYR A 306 -7.56 -14.04 16.14
CA TYR A 306 -6.48 -14.98 16.42
C TYR A 306 -6.98 -16.43 16.37
N GLY A 307 -8.08 -16.76 17.07
CA GLY A 307 -8.65 -18.09 17.07
C GLY A 307 -9.02 -18.58 15.66
N CYS A 308 -9.61 -17.71 14.84
CA CYS A 308 -9.94 -18.05 13.46
C CYS A 308 -8.67 -18.36 12.62
N VAL A 309 -7.67 -17.48 12.62
CA VAL A 309 -6.46 -17.70 11.79
C VAL A 309 -5.57 -18.82 12.31
N ARG A 310 -5.63 -19.08 13.61
CA ARG A 310 -4.80 -20.10 14.28
C ARG A 310 -5.35 -21.50 14.12
N TYR A 311 -6.64 -21.68 14.31
CA TYR A 311 -7.24 -23.00 14.44
C TYR A 311 -7.97 -23.47 13.19
N LEU A 312 -8.67 -22.61 12.44
CA LEU A 312 -9.49 -23.06 11.31
C LEU A 312 -8.71 -23.82 10.23
N PRO A 313 -7.54 -23.35 9.73
CA PRO A 313 -6.80 -24.08 8.70
C PRO A 313 -6.36 -25.47 9.16
N VAL A 314 -5.97 -25.58 10.43
CA VAL A 314 -5.48 -26.84 11.01
C VAL A 314 -6.64 -27.81 11.24
N ILE A 315 -7.78 -27.34 11.76
CA ILE A 315 -9.00 -28.15 11.97
C ILE A 315 -9.52 -28.69 10.63
N LEU A 316 -9.43 -27.89 9.57
CA LEU A 316 -9.83 -28.31 8.22
C LEU A 316 -8.82 -29.26 7.55
N HIS A 317 -7.66 -29.49 8.16
CA HIS A 317 -6.57 -30.33 7.64
C HIS A 317 -6.09 -29.96 6.23
N HIS A 318 -6.11 -28.66 5.88
CA HIS A 318 -5.69 -28.16 4.58
C HIS A 318 -4.67 -27.02 4.65
N PRO A 319 -3.67 -27.05 5.56
CA PRO A 319 -2.69 -25.97 5.64
C PRO A 319 -1.79 -25.96 4.39
N ILE A 320 -1.56 -24.75 3.86
CA ILE A 320 -0.63 -24.49 2.75
C ILE A 320 0.46 -23.57 3.27
N TRP A 321 1.72 -23.94 3.02
CA TRP A 321 2.90 -23.11 3.28
C TRP A 321 3.45 -22.55 1.97
N PHE A 322 4.03 -21.39 2.01
CA PHE A 322 4.78 -20.84 0.88
C PHE A 322 6.13 -21.56 0.75
N GLU A 323 6.65 -21.60 -0.48
CA GLU A 323 7.98 -22.11 -0.75
C GLU A 323 9.02 -21.36 0.10
N GLY A 324 9.93 -22.09 0.76
CA GLY A 324 10.93 -21.53 1.69
C GLY A 324 10.45 -21.41 3.16
N GLU A 325 9.15 -21.52 3.46
CA GLU A 325 8.66 -21.64 4.84
C GLU A 325 8.72 -23.08 5.36
N TYR A 326 8.78 -24.04 4.44
CA TYR A 326 8.89 -25.46 4.75
C TYR A 326 10.35 -25.84 5.01
N ASN A 327 10.67 -26.23 6.24
CA ASN A 327 11.93 -26.86 6.57
C ASN A 327 11.70 -28.38 6.72
N PRO A 328 12.17 -29.22 5.79
CA PRO A 328 11.99 -30.66 5.86
C PRO A 328 12.63 -31.29 7.12
N ASP A 329 13.71 -30.67 7.64
CA ASP A 329 14.44 -31.19 8.80
C ASP A 329 13.71 -30.94 10.13
N THR A 330 12.80 -29.95 10.17
CA THR A 330 11.95 -29.63 11.32
C THR A 330 10.50 -30.06 11.12
N SER A 331 10.23 -30.80 10.05
CA SER A 331 8.89 -31.17 9.60
C SER A 331 8.23 -32.20 10.51
N VAL A 332 7.84 -31.78 11.68
CA VAL A 332 6.72 -32.41 12.35
C VAL A 332 5.48 -31.93 11.58
N HIS A 333 4.97 -32.75 10.67
CA HIS A 333 3.66 -32.55 10.02
C HIS A 333 2.56 -32.75 11.07
N SER A 334 2.57 -31.92 12.09
CA SER A 334 1.57 -31.95 13.12
C SER A 334 0.39 -31.12 12.67
N TYR A 335 -0.74 -31.78 12.41
CA TYR A 335 -2.04 -31.12 12.28
C TYR A 335 -2.71 -30.88 13.63
N ASP A 336 -1.98 -31.12 14.73
CA ASP A 336 -2.47 -30.82 16.07
C ASP A 336 -2.54 -29.31 16.27
N PRO A 337 -3.73 -28.73 16.42
CA PRO A 337 -3.90 -27.29 16.62
C PRO A 337 -3.33 -26.81 17.96
N TRP A 338 -3.05 -27.69 18.90
CA TRP A 338 -2.51 -27.38 20.22
C TRP A 338 -0.98 -27.44 20.30
N ASN A 339 -0.32 -27.82 19.22
CA ASN A 339 1.13 -27.88 19.18
C ASN A 339 1.74 -26.48 19.23
N SER A 340 2.28 -26.09 20.40
CA SER A 340 2.91 -24.79 20.64
C SER A 340 4.32 -24.64 20.03
N GLU A 341 4.97 -25.76 19.65
CA GLU A 341 6.28 -25.72 18.98
C GLU A 341 6.12 -25.28 17.52
N ARG A 342 5.02 -25.69 16.89
CA ARG A 342 4.72 -25.37 15.48
C ARG A 342 3.98 -24.07 15.33
N TYR A 343 3.03 -23.80 16.19
CA TYR A 343 2.09 -22.72 16.01
C TYR A 343 2.21 -21.68 17.14
N ILE A 344 2.09 -20.41 16.77
CA ILE A 344 2.18 -19.31 17.71
C ILE A 344 1.04 -19.35 18.74
N THR A 345 1.37 -19.14 20.01
CA THR A 345 0.38 -18.99 21.09
C THR A 345 -0.13 -17.55 21.18
N PHE A 346 -1.29 -17.36 21.83
CA PHE A 346 -1.84 -16.02 22.04
C PHE A 346 -0.93 -15.15 22.93
N GLU A 347 -0.29 -15.76 23.91
CA GLU A 347 0.71 -15.10 24.77
C GLU A 347 1.88 -14.55 23.95
N GLN A 348 2.45 -15.38 23.06
CA GLN A 348 3.51 -14.96 22.15
C GLN A 348 3.07 -13.80 21.24
N VAL A 349 1.78 -13.77 20.80
CA VAL A 349 1.24 -12.62 20.04
C VAL A 349 1.24 -11.36 20.88
N ILE A 350 0.79 -11.45 22.13
CA ILE A 350 0.76 -10.29 23.04
C ILE A 350 2.19 -9.82 23.33
N ASP A 351 3.11 -10.73 23.68
CA ASP A 351 4.50 -10.37 23.96
C ASP A 351 5.20 -9.73 22.75
N ASN A 352 5.00 -10.27 21.57
CA ASN A 352 5.61 -9.73 20.36
C ASN A 352 5.11 -8.33 19.97
N ASN A 353 3.89 -7.97 20.33
CA ASN A 353 3.26 -6.70 19.95
C ASN A 353 3.18 -5.72 21.12
N VAL A 354 2.61 -6.15 22.25
CA VAL A 354 2.36 -5.29 23.41
C VAL A 354 3.55 -5.30 24.36
N GLY A 355 4.10 -6.47 24.66
CA GLY A 355 5.24 -6.63 25.56
C GLY A 355 6.43 -5.78 25.14
N ARG A 356 6.79 -5.80 23.86
CA ARG A 356 7.87 -4.95 23.32
C ARG A 356 7.60 -3.45 23.45
N VAL A 357 6.36 -2.99 23.28
CA VAL A 357 6.00 -1.58 23.46
C VAL A 357 6.11 -1.20 24.93
N LEU A 358 5.65 -2.07 25.82
CA LEU A 358 5.74 -1.84 27.26
C LEU A 358 7.18 -1.86 27.77
N GLN A 359 8.03 -2.76 27.25
CA GLN A 359 9.47 -2.75 27.54
C GLN A 359 10.14 -1.43 27.13
N MET A 360 9.73 -0.84 25.99
CA MET A 360 10.22 0.49 25.59
C MET A 360 9.77 1.61 26.54
N LEU A 361 8.64 1.41 27.23
CA LEU A 361 8.13 2.31 28.27
C LEU A 361 8.65 1.98 29.67
N GLY A 362 9.56 0.98 29.80
CA GLY A 362 10.09 0.55 31.08
C GLY A 362 9.13 -0.33 31.89
N ILE A 363 8.12 -0.90 31.26
CA ILE A 363 7.13 -1.78 31.89
C ILE A 363 7.38 -3.21 31.40
N ASP A 364 7.87 -4.08 32.28
CA ASP A 364 8.00 -5.51 31.98
C ASP A 364 6.72 -6.26 32.37
N LEU A 365 6.04 -6.83 31.38
CA LEU A 365 4.95 -7.76 31.58
C LEU A 365 5.52 -9.18 31.68
N ASN A 366 5.67 -9.70 32.87
CA ASN A 366 5.94 -11.13 33.08
C ASN A 366 4.62 -11.88 33.19
N MET A 367 4.03 -12.25 32.05
CA MET A 367 2.74 -12.97 32.01
C MET A 367 2.84 -14.36 32.64
N ALA A 368 4.03 -14.97 32.60
CA ALA A 368 4.29 -16.29 33.22
C ALA A 368 4.20 -16.29 34.75
N GLU A 369 4.37 -15.15 35.42
CA GLU A 369 4.35 -15.04 36.88
C GLU A 369 3.20 -14.20 37.45
N GLY A 370 2.26 -13.76 36.59
CA GLY A 370 1.08 -12.97 37.02
C GLY A 370 1.39 -11.60 37.63
N GLY A 371 2.58 -11.04 37.40
CA GLY A 371 3.03 -9.79 38.01
C GLY A 371 3.43 -8.72 37.00
N VAL A 372 3.02 -7.47 37.27
CA VAL A 372 3.52 -6.28 36.58
C VAL A 372 4.68 -5.72 37.40
N ARG A 373 5.90 -5.79 36.88
CA ARG A 373 7.05 -5.08 37.50
C ARG A 373 7.29 -3.78 36.74
N LEU A 374 7.16 -2.65 37.44
CA LEU A 374 7.62 -1.36 36.95
C LEU A 374 9.15 -1.32 37.16
N SER A 375 9.88 -1.46 36.06
CA SER A 375 11.29 -1.10 36.05
C SER A 375 11.43 0.42 35.97
N THR A 376 12.31 1.00 36.77
CA THR A 376 12.65 2.43 36.73
C THR A 376 12.94 2.87 35.30
N PRO A 377 12.43 4.03 34.82
CA PRO A 377 12.66 4.47 33.46
C PRO A 377 14.16 4.50 33.17
N LEU A 378 14.56 3.74 32.17
CA LEU A 378 15.89 3.76 31.60
C LEU A 378 16.19 5.21 31.19
N THR A 379 16.96 5.92 32.03
CA THR A 379 17.73 7.06 31.58
C THR A 379 18.45 6.63 30.31
N LEU A 380 18.22 7.33 29.23
CA LEU A 380 18.98 7.23 27.99
C LEU A 380 20.46 7.54 28.31
N GLN A 381 21.17 6.58 28.84
CA GLN A 381 22.60 6.59 28.81
C GLN A 381 23.01 6.33 27.37
N ALA A 382 23.32 7.40 26.68
CA ALA A 382 24.19 7.37 25.52
C ALA A 382 25.50 6.71 25.98
N ARG A 383 25.58 5.38 25.84
CA ARG A 383 26.85 4.69 25.88
C ARG A 383 27.58 5.06 24.60
N ALA A 384 28.38 6.11 24.67
CA ALA A 384 29.51 6.27 23.79
C ALA A 384 30.35 5.00 23.96
N ALA A 385 30.36 4.13 22.98
CA ALA A 385 31.26 3.01 22.92
C ALA A 385 32.63 3.57 22.53
N GLU A 386 33.44 3.88 23.53
CA GLU A 386 34.87 3.86 23.39
C GLU A 386 35.29 2.40 23.14
N SER A 387 35.69 2.11 21.92
CA SER A 387 36.66 1.05 21.63
C SER A 387 37.46 1.47 20.42
N THR A 388 38.47 2.29 20.68
CA THR A 388 39.63 2.46 19.83
C THR A 388 40.48 1.19 19.88
N GLN A 389 40.43 0.38 18.85
CA GLN A 389 41.55 -0.47 18.47
C GLN A 389 42.07 0.01 17.09
N PRO A 390 43.40 0.27 16.99
CA PRO A 390 43.99 0.71 15.72
C PRO A 390 44.39 -0.52 14.92
N GLY A 391 43.89 -0.59 13.70
CA GLY A 391 44.45 -1.48 12.68
C GLY A 391 43.41 -2.37 11.98
N SER A 392 42.59 -1.78 11.15
CA SER A 392 41.91 -2.51 10.07
C SER A 392 41.63 -1.56 8.89
N SER A 393 41.70 -2.10 7.69
CA SER A 393 41.35 -1.55 6.39
C SER A 393 40.14 -0.60 6.39
N PRO A 394 39.94 0.29 5.41
CA PRO A 394 38.73 1.12 5.36
C PRO A 394 37.52 0.24 5.10
N GLU A 395 37.04 -0.37 6.16
CA GLU A 395 35.84 -1.19 6.17
C GLU A 395 34.61 -0.30 6.08
N ASN A 396 33.63 -0.78 5.35
CA ASN A 396 32.34 -0.14 5.19
C ASN A 396 31.74 0.19 6.58
N PRO A 397 31.61 1.48 6.98
CA PRO A 397 31.19 1.87 8.33
C PRO A 397 29.74 1.43 8.65
N PHE A 398 29.02 0.90 7.67
CA PHE A 398 27.66 0.37 7.80
C PHE A 398 27.64 -1.16 7.97
N MET A 399 28.79 -1.84 7.88
CA MET A 399 28.88 -3.26 8.22
C MET A 399 28.71 -3.47 9.72
N LEU A 400 27.74 -4.29 10.09
CA LEU A 400 27.54 -4.69 11.49
C LEU A 400 28.33 -5.95 11.73
N GLU A 401 29.43 -5.84 12.47
CA GLU A 401 30.14 -7.02 12.98
C GLU A 401 29.24 -7.79 13.96
N GLY A 402 29.08 -9.05 13.64
CA GLY A 402 28.51 -10.13 14.46
C GLY A 402 27.54 -9.74 15.57
N THR A 403 26.24 -9.94 15.37
CA THR A 403 25.34 -10.48 16.41
C THR A 403 23.90 -10.60 15.91
N ASP A 404 23.33 -11.76 16.11
CA ASP A 404 21.96 -12.15 15.78
C ASP A 404 20.87 -11.47 16.66
N THR A 405 21.18 -10.45 17.44
CA THR A 405 20.28 -9.89 18.46
C THR A 405 19.95 -8.39 18.33
N LYS A 406 20.33 -7.73 17.21
CA LYS A 406 19.99 -6.30 17.07
C LYS A 406 18.49 -6.13 16.78
N SER A 407 17.84 -5.25 17.53
CA SER A 407 16.42 -4.95 17.34
C SER A 407 16.16 -4.44 15.92
N SER A 408 14.98 -4.73 15.35
CA SER A 408 14.58 -4.23 14.02
C SER A 408 14.64 -2.70 13.90
N ILE A 409 14.64 -1.97 15.00
CA ILE A 409 14.80 -0.51 15.05
C ILE A 409 16.25 -0.10 14.79
N SER A 410 17.23 -0.81 15.36
CA SER A 410 18.66 -0.52 15.12
C SER A 410 19.03 -0.80 13.67
N ILE A 411 18.52 -1.88 13.09
CA ILE A 411 18.70 -2.22 11.67
C ILE A 411 18.15 -1.10 10.78
N ARG A 412 16.92 -0.63 11.01
CA ARG A 412 16.34 0.46 10.23
C ARG A 412 17.08 1.79 10.37
N LYS A 413 17.60 2.10 11.56
CA LYS A 413 18.44 3.28 11.75
C LYS A 413 19.70 3.22 10.89
N THR A 414 20.36 2.07 10.81
CA THR A 414 21.53 1.87 9.94
C THR A 414 21.17 2.00 8.47
N ILE A 415 20.04 1.40 8.04
CA ILE A 415 19.54 1.56 6.66
C ILE A 415 19.30 3.03 6.34
N TYR A 416 18.56 3.75 7.18
CA TYR A 416 18.27 5.17 6.96
C TYR A 416 19.54 6.03 6.95
N ALA A 417 20.50 5.75 7.85
CA ALA A 417 21.77 6.44 7.88
C ALA A 417 22.58 6.21 6.60
N TYR A 418 22.63 4.97 6.10
CA TYR A 418 23.27 4.67 4.83
C TYR A 418 22.67 5.46 3.69
N TYR A 419 21.36 5.32 3.45
CA TYR A 419 20.70 6.00 2.34
C TYR A 419 20.77 7.53 2.46
N ALA A 420 20.63 8.08 3.67
CA ALA A 420 20.71 9.51 3.91
C ALA A 420 22.11 10.08 3.68
N SER A 421 23.16 9.34 4.05
CA SER A 421 24.55 9.78 3.85
C SER A 421 25.01 9.73 2.39
N HIS A 422 24.32 8.95 1.56
CA HIS A 422 24.64 8.81 0.13
C HIS A 422 23.68 9.63 -0.76
N LEU A 423 22.84 10.49 -0.19
CA LEU A 423 21.97 11.36 -1.00
C LEU A 423 22.78 12.32 -1.87
N ASN A 424 22.38 12.44 -3.13
CA ASN A 424 22.98 13.38 -4.07
C ASN A 424 21.90 14.09 -4.93
N TRP A 425 22.31 14.98 -5.83
CA TRP A 425 21.37 15.75 -6.64
C TRP A 425 20.86 15.02 -7.88
N THR A 426 21.59 14.05 -8.39
CA THR A 426 21.32 13.35 -9.67
C THR A 426 20.71 11.98 -9.48
N GLY A 427 20.65 11.47 -8.24
CA GLY A 427 20.24 10.12 -7.94
C GLY A 427 21.35 9.10 -8.15
N HIS A 428 21.02 7.82 -8.04
CA HIS A 428 21.93 6.68 -8.17
C HIS A 428 21.49 5.76 -9.29
N THR A 429 22.44 5.07 -9.91
CA THR A 429 22.14 4.04 -10.92
C THR A 429 21.38 2.86 -10.29
N SER A 430 20.65 2.11 -11.09
CA SER A 430 19.93 0.92 -10.61
C SER A 430 20.85 -0.16 -10.04
N GLN A 431 22.15 -0.15 -10.41
CA GLN A 431 23.15 -1.08 -9.91
C GLN A 431 23.67 -0.70 -8.51
N GLU A 432 23.57 0.58 -8.13
CA GLU A 432 23.98 1.10 -6.82
C GLU A 432 22.85 1.03 -5.78
N SER A 433 21.71 0.41 -6.12
CA SER A 433 20.55 0.32 -5.25
C SER A 433 20.77 -0.70 -4.13
N GLY A 434 21.34 -0.26 -3.02
CA GLY A 434 21.44 -1.06 -1.82
C GLY A 434 22.85 -1.29 -1.32
N PHE A 435 22.96 -1.95 -0.18
CA PHE A 435 24.23 -2.25 0.46
C PHE A 435 24.15 -3.56 1.26
N TYR A 436 25.31 -4.15 1.50
CA TYR A 436 25.46 -5.27 2.40
C TYR A 436 25.66 -4.77 3.84
N MET A 437 24.73 -5.07 4.71
CA MET A 437 24.85 -4.78 6.14
C MET A 437 25.68 -5.85 6.87
N THR A 438 25.63 -7.08 6.37
CA THR A 438 26.49 -8.20 6.76
C THR A 438 26.86 -8.96 5.49
N GLU A 439 27.84 -9.86 5.56
CA GLU A 439 28.22 -10.71 4.40
C GLU A 439 27.03 -11.46 3.79
N LYS A 440 25.98 -11.72 4.56
CA LYS A 440 24.80 -12.52 4.14
C LYS A 440 23.54 -11.69 3.89
N HIS A 441 23.46 -10.43 4.36
CA HIS A 441 22.24 -9.65 4.32
C HIS A 441 22.39 -8.41 3.44
N PHE A 442 21.81 -8.46 2.26
CA PHE A 442 21.70 -7.34 1.33
C PHE A 442 20.37 -6.60 1.53
N TYR A 443 20.42 -5.27 1.60
CA TYR A 443 19.26 -4.39 1.69
C TYR A 443 19.17 -3.54 0.41
N GLY A 444 18.23 -3.89 -0.45
CA GLY A 444 18.04 -3.27 -1.78
C GLY A 444 17.15 -2.03 -1.78
N HIS A 445 16.65 -1.58 -0.62
CA HIS A 445 15.80 -0.39 -0.53
C HIS A 445 15.80 0.25 0.87
N ALA A 446 15.48 1.55 0.92
CA ALA A 446 15.54 2.37 2.13
C ALA A 446 14.46 2.08 3.18
N HIS A 447 13.48 1.19 2.94
CA HIS A 447 12.28 1.04 3.80
C HIS A 447 11.59 2.39 4.14
N ASN A 448 11.68 3.36 3.24
CA ASN A 448 11.04 4.66 3.32
C ASN A 448 10.90 5.19 1.89
N MET A 449 9.66 5.35 1.42
CA MET A 449 9.44 5.68 0.02
C MET A 449 9.99 7.08 -0.37
N PHE A 450 10.00 8.04 0.54
CA PHE A 450 10.50 9.39 0.25
C PHE A 450 12.02 9.43 0.19
N LEU A 451 12.66 8.70 1.11
CA LEU A 451 14.12 8.55 1.13
C LEU A 451 14.60 7.76 -0.08
N GLN A 452 13.85 6.70 -0.48
CA GLN A 452 14.15 5.96 -1.69
C GLN A 452 14.04 6.83 -2.94
N PHE A 453 12.97 7.63 -3.08
CA PHE A 453 12.85 8.57 -4.20
C PHE A 453 13.98 9.60 -4.23
N ALA A 454 14.40 10.09 -3.06
CA ALA A 454 15.53 11.02 -2.96
C ALA A 454 16.86 10.34 -3.33
N TYR A 455 17.02 9.08 -3.00
CA TYR A 455 18.20 8.30 -3.33
C TYR A 455 18.25 7.96 -4.83
N ASP A 456 17.15 7.41 -5.37
CA ASP A 456 17.11 6.94 -6.76
C ASP A 456 17.13 8.12 -7.75
N TYR A 457 16.34 9.17 -7.51
CA TYR A 457 16.12 10.26 -8.47
C TYR A 457 16.71 11.61 -8.05
N GLY A 458 17.42 11.67 -6.93
CA GLY A 458 18.01 12.85 -6.37
C GLY A 458 17.16 13.55 -5.31
N ILE A 459 17.83 14.31 -4.43
CA ILE A 459 17.22 14.98 -3.26
C ILE A 459 15.99 15.81 -3.66
N LEU A 460 16.09 16.54 -4.77
CA LEU A 460 15.00 17.42 -5.22
C LEU A 460 13.77 16.61 -5.65
N ALA A 461 13.94 15.44 -6.28
CA ALA A 461 12.84 14.57 -6.65
C ALA A 461 12.11 14.02 -5.41
N GLY A 462 12.86 13.56 -4.40
CA GLY A 462 12.28 13.13 -3.11
C GLY A 462 11.51 14.25 -2.40
N ALA A 463 12.06 15.46 -2.37
CA ALA A 463 11.42 16.64 -1.80
C ALA A 463 10.12 17.02 -2.55
N VAL A 464 10.15 17.08 -3.87
CA VAL A 464 8.95 17.34 -4.70
C VAL A 464 7.89 16.28 -4.49
N PHE A 465 8.27 15.00 -4.42
CA PHE A 465 7.35 13.91 -4.17
C PHE A 465 6.68 14.03 -2.79
N LEU A 466 7.44 14.35 -1.75
CA LEU A 466 6.91 14.61 -0.41
C LEU A 466 5.94 15.81 -0.40
N ILE A 467 6.36 16.94 -0.98
CA ILE A 467 5.53 18.15 -1.07
C ILE A 467 4.22 17.87 -1.82
N TRP A 468 4.28 17.10 -2.90
CA TRP A 468 3.08 16.72 -3.65
C TRP A 468 2.09 15.90 -2.82
N ASN A 469 2.58 14.91 -2.06
CA ASN A 469 1.74 14.12 -1.14
C ASN A 469 1.06 15.01 -0.09
N VAL A 470 1.82 15.86 0.59
CA VAL A 470 1.31 16.78 1.61
C VAL A 470 0.30 17.76 1.00
N TYR A 471 0.62 18.33 -0.15
CA TYR A 471 -0.27 19.26 -0.84
C TYR A 471 -1.61 18.59 -1.21
N CYS A 472 -1.58 17.38 -1.76
CA CYS A 472 -2.81 16.64 -2.09
C CYS A 472 -3.63 16.31 -0.85
N LEU A 473 -2.99 15.91 0.26
CA LEU A 473 -3.66 15.64 1.53
C LEU A 473 -4.39 16.89 2.05
N LEU A 474 -3.71 18.03 2.10
CA LEU A 474 -4.31 19.31 2.51
C LEU A 474 -5.48 19.70 1.61
N ARG A 475 -5.36 19.49 0.31
CA ARG A 475 -6.43 19.74 -0.66
C ARG A 475 -7.65 18.86 -0.42
N LEU A 476 -7.45 17.56 -0.12
CA LEU A 476 -8.52 16.61 0.19
C LEU A 476 -9.25 17.01 1.48
N LEU A 477 -8.53 17.38 2.53
CA LEU A 477 -9.11 17.87 3.78
C LEU A 477 -9.90 19.17 3.59
N ASN A 478 -9.41 20.08 2.75
CA ASN A 478 -10.10 21.34 2.43
C ASN A 478 -11.31 21.17 1.50
N ARG A 479 -11.51 20.00 0.93
CA ARG A 479 -12.65 19.73 0.04
C ARG A 479 -13.99 19.76 0.78
N ARG A 480 -14.01 19.47 2.09
CA ARG A 480 -15.19 19.53 2.98
C ARG A 480 -16.38 18.74 2.47
N ASP A 481 -16.16 17.60 1.89
CA ASP A 481 -17.18 16.63 1.48
C ASP A 481 -16.74 15.21 1.86
N MET A 482 -17.68 14.24 1.84
CA MET A 482 -17.39 12.85 2.18
C MET A 482 -16.37 12.21 1.24
N THR A 483 -16.37 12.59 -0.03
CA THR A 483 -15.39 12.06 -1.00
C THR A 483 -13.98 12.51 -0.63
N GLY A 484 -13.81 13.81 -0.32
CA GLY A 484 -12.53 14.35 0.13
C GLY A 484 -12.06 13.70 1.43
N LEU A 485 -12.96 13.52 2.40
CA LEU A 485 -12.65 12.87 3.67
C LEU A 485 -12.20 11.42 3.48
N CYS A 486 -12.95 10.62 2.71
CA CYS A 486 -12.58 9.23 2.44
C CYS A 486 -11.23 9.13 1.72
N CYS A 487 -11.00 9.98 0.71
CA CYS A 487 -9.71 10.02 0.02
C CYS A 487 -8.57 10.47 0.95
N ALA A 488 -8.81 11.40 1.88
CA ALA A 488 -7.82 11.82 2.87
C ALA A 488 -7.45 10.70 3.85
N VAL A 489 -8.43 9.88 4.26
CA VAL A 489 -8.21 8.68 5.10
C VAL A 489 -7.24 7.70 4.42
N PHE A 490 -7.51 7.34 3.16
CA PHE A 490 -6.63 6.45 2.40
C PHE A 490 -5.24 7.08 2.17
N LEU A 491 -5.18 8.36 1.77
CA LEU A 491 -3.91 9.02 1.52
C LEU A 491 -3.07 9.12 2.78
N MET A 492 -3.66 9.45 3.93
CA MET A 492 -2.95 9.49 5.21
C MET A 492 -2.40 8.10 5.59
N ALA A 493 -3.19 7.04 5.40
CA ALA A 493 -2.76 5.67 5.66
C ALA A 493 -1.50 5.31 4.84
N ILE A 494 -1.56 5.52 3.51
CA ILE A 494 -0.45 5.21 2.60
C ILE A 494 0.76 6.12 2.88
N PHE A 495 0.52 7.41 3.14
CA PHE A 495 1.55 8.39 3.43
C PHE A 495 2.38 8.00 4.65
N LEU A 496 1.74 7.67 5.78
CA LEU A 496 2.45 7.25 6.99
C LEU A 496 3.09 5.87 6.87
N PHE A 497 2.42 4.93 6.21
CA PHE A 497 3.03 3.64 5.92
C PHE A 497 4.30 3.81 5.08
N GLY A 498 4.30 4.73 4.13
CA GLY A 498 5.42 5.04 3.24
C GLY A 498 6.65 5.64 3.92
N PHE A 499 6.53 6.18 5.14
CA PHE A 499 7.71 6.60 5.93
C PHE A 499 8.52 5.43 6.47
N THR A 500 7.97 4.24 6.45
CA THR A 500 8.59 3.06 7.05
C THR A 500 8.67 1.87 6.10
N GLU A 501 8.08 1.98 4.91
CA GLU A 501 8.09 0.93 3.90
C GLU A 501 7.97 1.51 2.47
N MET A 502 8.38 0.71 1.48
CA MET A 502 8.14 1.03 0.06
C MET A 502 6.72 0.66 -0.34
N THR A 503 5.91 1.66 -0.65
CA THR A 503 4.51 1.48 -1.08
C THR A 503 4.27 1.87 -2.54
N VAL A 504 5.23 2.55 -3.14
CA VAL A 504 5.11 3.10 -4.49
C VAL A 504 6.03 2.30 -5.41
N VAL A 505 5.54 1.16 -5.86
CA VAL A 505 6.25 0.30 -6.82
C VAL A 505 5.34 0.09 -8.03
N PRO A 506 5.87 0.14 -9.27
CA PRO A 506 5.09 -0.18 -10.46
C PRO A 506 4.37 -1.52 -10.32
N GLY A 507 3.09 -1.54 -10.71
CA GLY A 507 2.24 -2.72 -10.59
C GLY A 507 1.63 -2.96 -9.21
N GLN A 508 1.96 -2.19 -8.17
CA GLN A 508 1.24 -2.23 -6.90
C GLN A 508 -0.07 -1.46 -6.97
N ILE A 509 -1.09 -2.01 -6.31
CA ILE A 509 -2.40 -1.34 -6.18
C ILE A 509 -2.27 0.02 -5.47
N THR A 510 -1.33 0.16 -4.55
CA THR A 510 -1.06 1.40 -3.83
C THR A 510 -0.60 2.54 -4.73
N LEU A 511 0.20 2.26 -5.77
CA LEU A 511 0.58 3.27 -6.77
C LEU A 511 -0.66 3.75 -7.53
N VAL A 512 -1.49 2.83 -8.01
CA VAL A 512 -2.75 3.18 -8.70
C VAL A 512 -3.66 3.98 -7.78
N LEU A 513 -3.80 3.53 -6.53
CA LEU A 513 -4.63 4.19 -5.52
C LEU A 513 -4.12 5.62 -5.23
N LEU A 514 -2.81 5.83 -5.10
CA LEU A 514 -2.23 7.16 -4.94
C LEU A 514 -2.62 8.12 -6.08
N PHE A 515 -2.52 7.67 -7.33
CA PHE A 515 -2.92 8.52 -8.47
C PHE A 515 -4.42 8.82 -8.49
N ILE A 516 -5.26 7.88 -8.06
CA ILE A 516 -6.69 8.12 -7.85
C ILE A 516 -6.92 9.19 -6.75
N LEU A 517 -6.23 9.08 -5.62
CA LEU A 517 -6.34 10.02 -4.50
C LEU A 517 -5.84 11.41 -4.90
N TYR A 518 -4.73 11.48 -5.65
CA TYR A 518 -4.22 12.72 -6.23
C TYR A 518 -5.22 13.34 -7.20
N TYR A 519 -5.86 12.55 -8.05
CA TYR A 519 -6.92 13.04 -8.94
C TYR A 519 -8.01 13.78 -8.16
N PHE A 520 -8.54 13.17 -7.08
CA PHE A 520 -9.54 13.82 -6.23
C PHE A 520 -9.01 15.07 -5.51
N GLY A 521 -7.75 15.07 -5.07
CA GLY A 521 -7.10 16.22 -4.44
C GLY A 521 -6.83 17.37 -5.41
N MET A 522 -6.59 17.05 -6.69
CA MET A 522 -6.24 18.02 -7.72
C MET A 522 -7.45 18.72 -8.36
N GLN A 523 -8.66 18.16 -8.21
CA GLN A 523 -9.86 18.80 -8.75
C GLN A 523 -10.07 20.20 -8.15
N LYS A 524 -10.36 21.21 -9.00
CA LYS A 524 -10.84 22.50 -8.50
C LYS A 524 -12.26 22.30 -7.95
N LYS A 525 -12.52 22.88 -6.80
CA LYS A 525 -13.88 23.04 -6.30
C LYS A 525 -14.73 23.73 -7.37
N ARG A 526 -15.81 23.13 -7.79
CA ARG A 526 -16.86 23.80 -8.56
C ARG A 526 -17.62 24.77 -7.68
#